data_41458119de52006bb5182517a709c75b
#
_entry.id   41458119de52006bb5182517a709c75b
#
_cell.length_a   1.000
_cell.length_b   1.000
_cell.length_c   1.000
_cell.angle_alpha   90.00
_cell.angle_beta   90.00
_cell.angle_gamma   90.00
#
_symmetry.space_group_name_H-M   'P 1'
#
loop_
_entity.id
_entity.type
_entity.pdbx_description
1 polymer ?
#
loop_
_entity_poly.entity_id
_entity_poly.type
_entity_poly.pdbx_seq_one_letter_code
_entity_poly.pdbx_strand_id
1 'polypeptide(L)'
;WNIVNRLIIPVIWLEGQDIRLPPEVEEQARLRGIEVGTGGELSLGDEDTFGLGDTTAQMFLAQRRPGKLIWGIGPTLTMPTHTDPYLGTDHWSAGAGCMLLTSPGKWVFAGSAQNIWSFTDSDQRQVSRFWFEYILNYRLGNGWFLASSPTITANWEAPNDDRWTVPLGGGIGRAIASRDYPTTIKLEGFWNVERPDFAADWSVQVSLNFVFPKL
;
A
#
# COMPACT_ATOMS: atom_id res chain seq x y z
N TRP A 1 -4.25 -28.66 0.96
CA TRP A 1 -4.26 -27.18 0.92
C TRP A 1 -4.06 -26.64 2.34
N ASN A 2 -3.43 -25.49 2.44
CA ASN A 2 -3.34 -24.68 3.66
C ASN A 2 -4.10 -23.38 3.42
N ILE A 3 -4.69 -22.86 4.47
CA ILE A 3 -5.29 -21.52 4.45
C ILE A 3 -4.30 -20.58 5.08
N VAL A 4 -3.96 -19.50 4.35
CA VAL A 4 -3.12 -18.40 4.84
C VAL A 4 -4.00 -17.18 4.95
N ASN A 5 -4.18 -16.68 6.16
CA ASN A 5 -4.93 -15.46 6.42
C ASN A 5 -3.96 -14.31 6.62
N ARG A 6 -4.25 -13.17 6.00
CA ARG A 6 -3.54 -11.90 6.19
C ARG A 6 -4.56 -10.82 6.55
N LEU A 7 -4.29 -10.09 7.60
CA LEU A 7 -5.05 -8.91 7.98
C LEU A 7 -4.12 -7.70 7.91
N ILE A 8 -4.54 -6.67 7.23
CA ILE A 8 -3.80 -5.42 7.07
C ILE A 8 -4.65 -4.32 7.70
N ILE A 9 -4.10 -3.68 8.71
CA ILE A 9 -4.70 -2.53 9.39
C ILE A 9 -3.73 -1.37 9.22
N PRO A 10 -4.00 -0.42 8.30
CA PRO A 10 -3.12 0.71 8.08
C PRO A 10 -3.22 1.69 9.25
N VAL A 11 -2.07 2.17 9.71
CA VAL A 11 -1.97 3.35 10.58
C VAL A 11 -1.39 4.45 9.71
N ILE A 12 -2.11 5.53 9.57
CA ILE A 12 -1.81 6.59 8.61
C ILE A 12 -1.65 7.91 9.35
N TRP A 13 -0.62 8.64 9.00
CA TRP A 13 -0.44 10.03 9.35
C TRP A 13 -0.31 10.83 8.07
N LEU A 14 -1.19 11.79 7.89
CA LEU A 14 -1.18 12.75 6.80
C LEU A 14 -0.84 14.11 7.37
N GLU A 15 0.19 14.72 6.84
CA GLU A 15 0.49 16.12 7.14
C GLU A 15 -0.54 17.00 6.43
N GLY A 16 -1.09 17.98 7.15
CA GLY A 16 -2.00 18.97 6.58
C GLY A 16 -1.29 19.69 5.42
N GLN A 17 -1.90 19.71 4.24
CA GLN A 17 -1.34 20.35 3.07
C GLN A 17 -2.23 21.51 2.63
N ASP A 18 -1.65 22.68 2.54
CA ASP A 18 -2.25 23.82 1.83
C ASP A 18 -1.90 23.71 0.34
N ILE A 19 -2.90 23.46 -0.49
CA ILE A 19 -2.73 23.48 -1.95
C ILE A 19 -3.02 24.87 -2.46
N ARG A 20 -2.04 25.48 -3.13
CA ARG A 20 -2.25 26.74 -3.82
C ARG A 20 -2.89 26.48 -5.18
N LEU A 21 -4.15 26.88 -5.32
CA LEU A 21 -4.88 26.75 -6.57
C LEU A 21 -4.38 27.78 -7.60
N PRO A 22 -4.25 27.39 -8.88
CA PRO A 22 -4.08 28.36 -9.97
C PRO A 22 -5.26 29.35 -10.00
N PRO A 23 -5.07 30.61 -10.40
CA PRO A 23 -6.12 31.64 -10.35
C PRO A 23 -7.41 31.24 -11.10
N GLU A 24 -7.28 30.48 -12.17
CA GLU A 24 -8.40 29.98 -12.99
C GLU A 24 -9.25 28.94 -12.25
N VAL A 25 -8.61 28.12 -11.40
CA VAL A 25 -9.26 27.10 -10.60
C VAL A 25 -9.83 27.70 -9.30
N GLU A 26 -9.18 28.71 -8.75
CA GLU A 26 -9.63 29.45 -7.58
C GLU A 26 -11.03 30.06 -7.79
N GLU A 27 -11.24 30.72 -8.94
CA GLU A 27 -12.52 31.32 -9.27
C GLU A 27 -13.64 30.27 -9.41
N GLN A 28 -13.32 29.13 -10.04
CA GLN A 28 -14.28 28.04 -10.17
C GLN A 28 -14.59 27.36 -8.84
N ALA A 29 -13.61 27.22 -7.95
CA ALA A 29 -13.81 26.66 -6.61
C ALA A 29 -14.72 27.56 -5.78
N ARG A 30 -14.51 28.88 -5.80
CA ARG A 30 -15.38 29.87 -5.12
C ARG A 30 -16.81 29.87 -5.65
N LEU A 31 -16.99 29.75 -6.98
CA LEU A 31 -18.30 29.67 -7.61
C LEU A 31 -19.07 28.38 -7.22
N ARG A 32 -18.37 27.35 -6.81
CA ARG A 32 -18.94 26.09 -6.31
C ARG A 32 -19.14 26.07 -4.79
N GLY A 33 -18.89 27.19 -4.10
CA GLY A 33 -19.05 27.31 -2.66
C GLY A 33 -17.91 26.65 -1.85
N ILE A 34 -16.77 26.40 -2.47
CA ILE A 34 -15.58 25.90 -1.79
C ILE A 34 -14.89 27.09 -1.16
N GLU A 35 -14.65 27.05 0.14
CA GLU A 35 -13.88 28.08 0.85
C GLU A 35 -12.41 28.01 0.44
N VAL A 36 -11.94 29.05 -0.24
CA VAL A 36 -10.55 29.22 -0.64
C VAL A 36 -9.98 30.37 0.14
N GLY A 37 -8.89 30.14 0.83
CA GLY A 37 -8.19 31.14 1.63
C GLY A 37 -7.60 32.29 0.81
N THR A 38 -7.03 33.27 1.49
CA THR A 38 -6.36 34.44 0.86
C THR A 38 -5.13 34.00 0.09
N GLY A 39 -5.15 34.24 -1.24
CA GLY A 39 -4.05 33.85 -2.14
C GLY A 39 -4.21 32.51 -2.84
N GLY A 40 -5.45 32.00 -2.89
CA GLY A 40 -5.76 30.75 -3.60
C GLY A 40 -5.39 29.50 -2.81
N GLU A 41 -5.20 29.59 -1.51
CA GLU A 41 -4.88 28.47 -0.65
C GLU A 41 -6.15 27.69 -0.34
N LEU A 42 -6.21 26.44 -0.81
CA LEU A 42 -7.21 25.44 -0.41
C LEU A 42 -6.58 24.58 0.67
N SER A 43 -7.06 24.77 1.91
CA SER A 43 -6.67 23.89 3.01
C SER A 43 -7.40 22.56 2.87
N LEU A 44 -6.68 21.48 2.64
CA LEU A 44 -7.20 20.11 2.65
C LEU A 44 -7.17 19.50 4.07
N GLY A 45 -7.37 20.34 5.08
CA GLY A 45 -7.34 20.03 6.50
C GLY A 45 -6.33 20.93 7.22
N ASP A 46 -6.82 21.72 8.15
CA ASP A 46 -6.01 22.65 8.96
C ASP A 46 -5.08 21.94 9.95
N GLU A 47 -5.23 20.64 10.15
CA GLU A 47 -4.49 19.86 11.14
C GLU A 47 -3.98 18.54 10.52
N ASP A 48 -2.82 18.09 11.03
CA ASP A 48 -2.31 16.75 10.74
C ASP A 48 -3.35 15.68 11.10
N THR A 49 -3.68 14.82 10.17
CA THR A 49 -4.64 13.74 10.38
C THR A 49 -3.92 12.45 10.72
N PHE A 50 -4.19 11.90 11.90
CA PHE A 50 -3.66 10.62 12.35
C PHE A 50 -4.78 9.65 12.70
N GLY A 51 -4.70 8.44 12.18
CA GLY A 51 -5.70 7.42 12.49
C GLY A 51 -5.49 6.10 11.78
N LEU A 52 -6.54 5.29 11.80
CA LEU A 52 -6.59 4.02 11.10
C LEU A 52 -7.19 4.23 9.71
N GLY A 53 -6.66 3.53 8.73
CA GLY A 53 -7.26 3.39 7.41
C GLY A 53 -8.19 2.18 7.31
N ASP A 54 -8.63 1.87 6.10
CA ASP A 54 -9.52 0.75 5.83
C ASP A 54 -8.81 -0.60 6.02
N THR A 55 -9.43 -1.47 6.79
CA THR A 55 -8.90 -2.80 7.07
C THR A 55 -9.12 -3.73 5.90
N THR A 56 -8.05 -4.40 5.46
CA THR A 56 -8.12 -5.41 4.40
C THR A 56 -7.84 -6.81 4.94
N ALA A 57 -8.79 -7.71 4.72
CA ALA A 57 -8.68 -9.13 5.03
C ALA A 57 -8.47 -9.94 3.75
N GLN A 58 -7.49 -10.85 3.77
CA GLN A 58 -7.15 -11.73 2.66
C GLN A 58 -7.10 -13.17 3.14
N MET A 59 -7.61 -14.09 2.34
CA MET A 59 -7.58 -15.52 2.62
C MET A 59 -7.07 -16.27 1.41
N PHE A 60 -5.85 -16.80 1.47
CA PHE A 60 -5.25 -17.54 0.37
C PHE A 60 -5.29 -19.03 0.60
N LEU A 61 -5.71 -19.76 -0.41
CA LEU A 61 -5.54 -21.21 -0.51
C LEU A 61 -4.15 -21.48 -1.10
N ALA A 62 -3.27 -22.04 -0.29
CA ALA A 62 -1.90 -22.37 -0.67
C ALA A 62 -1.67 -23.89 -0.66
N GLN A 63 -0.60 -24.32 -1.30
CA GLN A 63 -0.22 -25.73 -1.37
C GLN A 63 0.11 -26.29 0.02
N ARG A 64 -0.42 -27.49 0.33
CA ARG A 64 -0.14 -28.19 1.61
C ARG A 64 1.32 -28.67 1.70
N ARG A 65 1.90 -29.07 0.58
CA ARG A 65 3.30 -29.52 0.49
C ARG A 65 3.98 -28.67 -0.57
N PRO A 66 4.48 -27.48 -0.18
CA PRO A 66 5.13 -26.60 -1.13
C PRO A 66 6.43 -27.23 -1.63
N GLY A 67 6.65 -27.18 -2.94
CA GLY A 67 7.92 -27.48 -3.56
C GLY A 67 8.89 -26.28 -3.45
N LYS A 68 9.68 -26.06 -4.49
CA LYS A 68 10.56 -24.87 -4.57
C LYS A 68 9.78 -23.57 -4.76
N LEU A 69 8.56 -23.65 -5.27
CA LEU A 69 7.63 -22.54 -5.47
C LEU A 69 6.41 -22.73 -4.57
N ILE A 70 6.13 -21.72 -3.75
CA ILE A 70 4.91 -21.60 -2.96
C ILE A 70 4.02 -20.62 -3.70
N TRP A 71 2.75 -20.95 -3.90
CA TRP A 71 1.76 -20.04 -4.46
C TRP A 71 0.41 -20.22 -3.80
N GLY A 72 -0.41 -19.21 -3.88
CA GLY A 72 -1.77 -19.22 -3.37
C GLY A 72 -2.65 -18.24 -4.12
N ILE A 73 -3.94 -18.50 -4.11
CA ILE A 73 -4.97 -17.63 -4.64
C ILE A 73 -6.12 -17.53 -3.63
N GLY A 74 -6.83 -16.41 -3.64
CA GLY A 74 -7.96 -16.28 -2.75
C GLY A 74 -8.65 -14.93 -2.79
N PRO A 75 -9.77 -14.81 -2.05
CA PRO A 75 -10.52 -13.57 -1.95
C PRO A 75 -9.81 -12.54 -1.08
N THR A 76 -10.13 -11.28 -1.36
CA THR A 76 -9.78 -10.11 -0.59
C THR A 76 -11.04 -9.32 -0.26
N LEU A 77 -11.15 -8.82 0.96
CA LEU A 77 -12.23 -7.98 1.43
C LEU A 77 -11.64 -6.75 2.11
N THR A 78 -12.02 -5.56 1.67
CA THR A 78 -11.68 -4.29 2.35
C THR A 78 -12.93 -3.74 3.02
N MET A 79 -12.78 -3.39 4.29
CA MET A 79 -13.85 -2.91 5.17
C MET A 79 -13.63 -1.43 5.47
N PRO A 80 -14.66 -0.59 5.41
CA PRO A 80 -14.58 0.82 5.76
C PRO A 80 -14.44 0.98 7.28
N THR A 81 -13.21 0.88 7.78
CA THR A 81 -12.88 0.96 9.20
C THR A 81 -11.99 2.15 9.54
N HIS A 82 -11.82 3.05 8.60
CA HIS A 82 -11.05 4.28 8.80
C HIS A 82 -11.66 5.13 9.92
N THR A 83 -10.80 5.85 10.62
CA THR A 83 -11.19 6.70 11.76
C THR A 83 -11.41 8.14 11.37
N ASP A 84 -11.06 8.51 10.14
CA ASP A 84 -11.22 9.84 9.57
C ASP A 84 -11.52 9.74 8.07
N PRO A 85 -12.40 10.56 7.50
CA PRO A 85 -12.79 10.53 6.08
C PRO A 85 -11.63 10.64 5.08
N TYR A 86 -10.51 11.24 5.49
CA TYR A 86 -9.31 11.35 4.65
C TYR A 86 -8.44 10.09 4.63
N LEU A 87 -8.70 9.14 5.54
CA LEU A 87 -7.87 7.94 5.74
C LEU A 87 -8.42 6.68 5.06
N GLY A 88 -9.59 6.75 4.43
CA GLY A 88 -10.22 5.60 3.81
C GLY A 88 -11.32 5.93 2.82
N THR A 89 -12.17 4.95 2.58
CA THR A 89 -13.34 5.08 1.69
C THR A 89 -14.55 4.46 2.36
N ASP A 90 -15.74 5.08 2.23
CA ASP A 90 -16.98 4.56 2.82
C ASP A 90 -17.53 3.32 2.09
N HIS A 91 -16.67 2.63 1.31
CA HIS A 91 -17.08 1.50 0.51
C HIS A 91 -16.55 0.17 1.05
N TRP A 92 -17.44 -0.80 1.16
CA TRP A 92 -17.02 -2.19 1.16
C TRP A 92 -16.52 -2.57 -0.21
N SER A 93 -15.32 -3.14 -0.28
CA SER A 93 -14.73 -3.59 -1.54
C SER A 93 -14.31 -5.05 -1.43
N ALA A 94 -14.56 -5.81 -2.48
CA ALA A 94 -14.15 -7.19 -2.57
C ALA A 94 -13.38 -7.45 -3.86
N GLY A 95 -12.56 -8.48 -3.85
CA GLY A 95 -11.78 -8.87 -5.01
C GLY A 95 -11.08 -10.19 -4.85
N ALA A 96 -10.11 -10.39 -5.69
CA ALA A 96 -9.28 -11.59 -5.68
C ALA A 96 -7.80 -11.20 -5.71
N GLY A 97 -6.99 -12.06 -5.11
CA GLY A 97 -5.54 -11.92 -5.11
C GLY A 97 -4.82 -13.24 -5.33
N CYS A 98 -3.57 -13.14 -5.72
CA CYS A 98 -2.65 -14.25 -5.79
C CYS A 98 -1.33 -13.88 -5.13
N MET A 99 -0.62 -14.89 -4.68
CA MET A 99 0.72 -14.73 -4.12
C MET A 99 1.64 -15.83 -4.62
N LEU A 100 2.93 -15.53 -4.69
CA LEU A 100 3.97 -16.50 -4.98
C LEU A 100 5.22 -16.21 -4.12
N LEU A 101 5.98 -17.26 -3.82
CA LEU A 101 7.25 -17.17 -3.09
C LEU A 101 8.17 -18.30 -3.54
N THR A 102 9.42 -17.95 -3.84
CA THR A 102 10.50 -18.91 -4.06
C THR A 102 11.80 -18.38 -3.48
N SER A 103 12.70 -19.30 -3.10
CA SER A 103 13.97 -18.91 -2.45
C SER A 103 15.15 -19.74 -3.00
N PRO A 104 15.55 -19.53 -4.27
CA PRO A 104 16.68 -20.25 -4.86
C PRO A 104 18.01 -19.66 -4.39
N GLY A 105 18.84 -20.49 -3.73
CA GLY A 105 20.18 -20.09 -3.28
C GLY A 105 20.19 -18.88 -2.34
N LYS A 106 20.84 -17.80 -2.78
CA LYS A 106 20.90 -16.55 -2.01
C LYS A 106 19.73 -15.60 -2.25
N TRP A 107 18.88 -15.89 -3.23
CA TRP A 107 17.76 -15.04 -3.61
C TRP A 107 16.49 -15.43 -2.87
N VAL A 108 15.63 -14.44 -2.63
CA VAL A 108 14.22 -14.61 -2.26
C VAL A 108 13.41 -13.77 -3.23
N PHE A 109 12.49 -14.42 -3.92
CA PHE A 109 11.52 -13.78 -4.80
C PHE A 109 10.14 -14.04 -4.22
N ALA A 110 9.42 -12.99 -3.92
CA ALA A 110 8.01 -13.09 -3.59
C ALA A 110 7.22 -12.05 -4.38
N GLY A 111 5.95 -12.29 -4.55
CA GLY A 111 5.04 -11.34 -5.18
C GLY A 111 3.62 -11.61 -4.75
N SER A 112 2.83 -10.55 -4.66
CA SER A 112 1.40 -10.62 -4.51
C SER A 112 0.72 -9.61 -5.42
N ALA A 113 -0.36 -10.03 -6.05
CA ALA A 113 -1.19 -9.16 -6.87
C ALA A 113 -2.63 -9.30 -6.42
N GLN A 114 -3.36 -8.21 -6.40
CA GLN A 114 -4.78 -8.21 -6.08
C GLN A 114 -5.49 -7.07 -6.81
N ASN A 115 -6.76 -7.30 -7.11
CA ASN A 115 -7.67 -6.26 -7.55
C ASN A 115 -8.93 -6.29 -6.70
N ILE A 116 -9.43 -5.14 -6.32
CA ILE A 116 -10.68 -4.99 -5.57
C ILE A 116 -11.61 -4.03 -6.30
N TRP A 117 -12.90 -4.23 -6.08
CA TRP A 117 -13.99 -3.39 -6.58
C TRP A 117 -14.96 -3.11 -5.45
N SER A 118 -15.43 -1.87 -5.35
CA SER A 118 -16.53 -1.54 -4.43
C SER A 118 -17.83 -2.23 -4.89
N PHE A 119 -18.62 -2.68 -3.92
CA PHE A 119 -19.91 -3.31 -4.17
C PHE A 119 -21.06 -2.70 -3.35
N THR A 120 -20.78 -1.66 -2.58
CA THR A 120 -21.79 -0.88 -1.87
C THR A 120 -22.07 0.40 -2.62
N ASP A 121 -23.38 0.72 -2.74
CA ASP A 121 -23.81 2.01 -3.27
C ASP A 121 -23.58 3.08 -2.20
N SER A 122 -22.81 4.09 -2.55
CA SER A 122 -22.69 5.33 -1.81
C SER A 122 -22.62 6.49 -2.80
N ASP A 123 -22.89 7.69 -2.34
CA ASP A 123 -22.78 8.92 -3.16
C ASP A 123 -21.31 9.24 -3.52
N GLN A 124 -20.37 8.46 -3.03
CA GLN A 124 -18.96 8.61 -3.31
C GLN A 124 -18.55 7.82 -4.59
N ARG A 125 -17.36 8.19 -5.13
CA ARG A 125 -16.80 7.49 -6.29
C ARG A 125 -16.58 6.01 -6.01
N GLN A 126 -16.95 5.18 -6.96
CA GLN A 126 -16.65 3.75 -6.94
C GLN A 126 -15.14 3.50 -6.78
N VAL A 127 -14.81 2.40 -6.11
CA VAL A 127 -13.42 1.97 -5.91
C VAL A 127 -13.14 0.82 -6.87
N SER A 128 -12.14 1.00 -7.71
CA SER A 128 -11.58 -0.07 -8.52
C SER A 128 -10.06 0.08 -8.51
N ARG A 129 -9.38 -0.75 -7.72
CA ARG A 129 -7.95 -0.59 -7.44
C ARG A 129 -7.20 -1.90 -7.60
N PHE A 130 -6.01 -1.80 -8.17
CA PHE A 130 -5.05 -2.87 -8.30
C PHE A 130 -3.83 -2.59 -7.44
N TRP A 131 -3.27 -3.63 -6.83
CA TRP A 131 -1.98 -3.63 -6.14
C TRP A 131 -1.14 -4.80 -6.62
N PHE A 132 0.11 -4.52 -6.87
CA PHE A 132 1.13 -5.51 -7.10
C PHE A 132 2.36 -5.18 -6.26
N GLU A 133 2.62 -6.01 -5.27
CA GLU A 133 3.83 -5.95 -4.45
C GLU A 133 4.77 -7.06 -4.89
N TYR A 134 6.04 -6.73 -5.18
CA TYR A 134 7.07 -7.74 -5.31
C TYR A 134 8.12 -7.58 -4.21
N ILE A 135 8.74 -8.67 -3.83
CA ILE A 135 9.85 -8.70 -2.88
C ILE A 135 11.01 -9.41 -3.56
N LEU A 136 12.11 -8.69 -3.69
CA LEU A 136 13.37 -9.18 -4.22
C LEU A 136 14.44 -8.97 -3.15
N ASN A 137 14.93 -10.07 -2.55
CA ASN A 137 15.99 -9.99 -1.56
C ASN A 137 17.19 -10.83 -2.01
N TYR A 138 18.41 -10.29 -1.80
CA TYR A 138 19.66 -10.99 -2.01
C TYR A 138 20.46 -11.06 -0.71
N ARG A 139 20.71 -12.28 -0.21
CA ARG A 139 21.42 -12.53 1.05
C ARG A 139 22.91 -12.26 0.91
N LEU A 140 23.43 -11.33 1.69
CA LEU A 140 24.85 -10.96 1.75
C LEU A 140 25.64 -11.82 2.76
N GLY A 141 24.96 -12.34 3.78
CA GLY A 141 25.55 -13.08 4.91
C GLY A 141 25.39 -12.34 6.24
N ASN A 142 25.60 -13.04 7.37
CA ASN A 142 25.50 -12.50 8.73
C ASN A 142 24.17 -11.77 9.00
N GLY A 143 23.09 -12.23 8.38
CA GLY A 143 21.75 -11.62 8.49
C GLY A 143 21.52 -10.42 7.58
N TRP A 144 22.53 -9.89 6.88
CA TRP A 144 22.37 -8.78 5.96
C TRP A 144 21.85 -9.23 4.59
N PHE A 145 21.02 -8.37 3.97
CA PHE A 145 20.52 -8.60 2.61
C PHE A 145 20.23 -7.27 1.91
N LEU A 146 20.34 -7.26 0.60
CA LEU A 146 19.76 -6.20 -0.23
C LEU A 146 18.28 -6.51 -0.42
N ALA A 147 17.47 -5.48 -0.46
CA ALA A 147 16.02 -5.58 -0.58
C ALA A 147 15.48 -4.63 -1.65
N SER A 148 14.45 -5.06 -2.36
CA SER A 148 13.57 -4.21 -3.13
C SER A 148 12.15 -4.75 -2.98
N SER A 149 11.27 -3.96 -2.33
CA SER A 149 9.90 -4.38 -2.06
C SER A 149 8.89 -3.24 -2.28
N PRO A 150 8.83 -2.68 -3.50
CA PRO A 150 7.87 -1.64 -3.82
C PRO A 150 6.45 -2.21 -4.00
N THR A 151 5.47 -1.34 -3.81
CA THR A 151 4.07 -1.62 -4.13
C THR A 151 3.66 -0.78 -5.32
N ILE A 152 3.41 -1.42 -6.46
CA ILE A 152 2.85 -0.81 -7.65
C ILE A 152 1.34 -0.78 -7.50
N THR A 153 0.73 0.37 -7.75
CA THR A 153 -0.73 0.53 -7.64
C THR A 153 -1.33 1.08 -8.93
N ALA A 154 -2.60 0.73 -9.18
CA ALA A 154 -3.40 1.40 -10.19
C ALA A 154 -4.80 1.71 -9.65
N ASN A 155 -5.28 2.90 -9.94
CA ASN A 155 -6.66 3.31 -9.74
C ASN A 155 -7.37 3.32 -11.09
N TRP A 156 -8.25 2.35 -11.35
CA TRP A 156 -8.92 2.21 -12.64
C TRP A 156 -9.97 3.29 -12.89
N GLU A 157 -10.44 3.97 -11.84
CA GLU A 157 -11.39 5.09 -11.91
C GLU A 157 -10.71 6.43 -12.24
N ALA A 158 -9.38 6.49 -12.16
CA ALA A 158 -8.62 7.69 -12.48
C ALA A 158 -8.40 7.84 -14.00
N PRO A 159 -8.21 9.07 -14.51
CA PRO A 159 -7.72 9.32 -15.86
C PRO A 159 -6.46 8.51 -16.17
N ASN A 160 -6.18 8.28 -17.46
CA ASN A 160 -5.05 7.43 -17.86
C ASN A 160 -3.71 7.91 -17.30
N ASP A 161 -3.49 9.23 -17.28
CA ASP A 161 -2.23 9.84 -16.86
C ASP A 161 -2.05 9.81 -15.34
N ASP A 162 -3.15 9.68 -14.57
CA ASP A 162 -3.17 9.61 -13.11
C ASP A 162 -3.46 8.21 -12.55
N ARG A 163 -3.43 7.20 -13.41
CA ARG A 163 -3.87 5.86 -13.03
C ARG A 163 -2.85 5.09 -12.23
N TRP A 164 -1.57 5.19 -12.59
CA TRP A 164 -0.53 4.34 -12.08
C TRP A 164 0.38 5.05 -11.08
N THR A 165 0.82 4.30 -10.06
CA THR A 165 1.98 4.65 -9.24
C THR A 165 2.96 3.50 -9.31
N VAL A 166 4.15 3.76 -9.85
CA VAL A 166 5.19 2.75 -10.09
C VAL A 166 6.48 3.16 -9.39
N PRO A 167 6.69 2.75 -8.13
CA PRO A 167 7.93 3.00 -7.42
C PRO A 167 9.02 2.02 -7.88
N LEU A 168 10.22 2.53 -8.14
CA LEU A 168 11.42 1.76 -8.38
C LEU A 168 12.50 2.14 -7.38
N GLY A 169 13.17 1.14 -6.81
CA GLY A 169 14.20 1.39 -5.83
C GLY A 169 14.53 0.16 -5.00
N GLY A 170 15.13 0.40 -3.86
CA GLY A 170 15.49 -0.67 -2.93
C GLY A 170 16.34 -0.15 -1.79
N GLY A 171 16.93 -1.05 -1.06
CA GLY A 171 17.68 -0.72 0.13
C GLY A 171 18.38 -1.88 0.75
N ILE A 172 18.57 -1.80 2.04
CA ILE A 172 19.28 -2.80 2.83
C ILE A 172 18.44 -3.23 4.01
N GLY A 173 18.53 -4.51 4.35
CA GLY A 173 17.89 -5.05 5.53
C GLY A 173 18.81 -5.96 6.33
N ARG A 174 18.39 -6.20 7.57
CA ARG A 174 19.05 -7.13 8.48
C ARG A 174 18.02 -8.03 9.16
N ALA A 175 18.23 -9.33 9.04
CA ALA A 175 17.53 -10.33 9.81
C ALA A 175 18.32 -10.63 11.08
N ILE A 176 17.68 -10.46 12.22
CA ILE A 176 18.22 -10.70 13.55
C ILE A 176 17.59 -11.99 14.07
N ALA A 177 18.41 -13.04 14.15
CA ALA A 177 17.98 -14.31 14.69
C ALA A 177 17.88 -14.19 16.22
N SER A 178 16.66 -14.11 16.73
CA SER A 178 16.34 -14.24 18.15
C SER A 178 15.61 -15.56 18.37
N ARG A 179 15.79 -16.18 19.53
CA ARG A 179 15.11 -17.42 19.89
C ARG A 179 13.60 -17.23 20.02
N ASP A 180 13.21 -16.07 20.56
CA ASP A 180 11.82 -15.79 20.91
C ASP A 180 11.11 -14.97 19.82
N TYR A 181 11.80 -13.99 19.24
CA TYR A 181 11.24 -13.05 18.27
C TYR A 181 12.21 -12.77 17.12
N PRO A 182 12.30 -13.67 16.13
CA PRO A 182 13.04 -13.36 14.91
C PRO A 182 12.55 -12.04 14.32
N THR A 183 13.46 -11.09 14.14
CA THR A 183 13.13 -9.72 13.73
C THR A 183 13.83 -9.39 12.43
N THR A 184 13.17 -8.69 11.54
CA THR A 184 13.77 -8.15 10.32
C THR A 184 13.54 -6.66 10.27
N ILE A 185 14.61 -5.90 10.05
CA ILE A 185 14.59 -4.45 9.85
C ILE A 185 15.02 -4.17 8.43
N LYS A 186 14.29 -3.29 7.72
CA LYS A 186 14.65 -2.83 6.37
C LYS A 186 14.55 -1.30 6.29
N LEU A 187 15.43 -0.73 5.50
CA LEU A 187 15.36 0.65 5.05
C LEU A 187 15.46 0.64 3.53
N GLU A 188 14.46 1.17 2.87
CA GLU A 188 14.35 1.20 1.41
C GLU A 188 13.97 2.60 0.94
N GLY A 189 14.52 3.01 -0.22
CA GLY A 189 14.17 4.25 -0.91
C GLY A 189 13.65 3.94 -2.29
N PHE A 190 12.61 4.67 -2.71
CA PHE A 190 11.95 4.48 -3.99
C PHE A 190 11.74 5.81 -4.70
N TRP A 191 11.89 5.80 -6.01
CA TRP A 191 11.52 6.86 -6.92
C TRP A 191 10.29 6.43 -7.73
N ASN A 192 9.24 7.26 -7.77
CA ASN A 192 8.04 6.99 -8.54
C ASN A 192 8.29 7.40 -10.00
N VAL A 193 8.52 6.41 -10.88
CA VAL A 193 8.77 6.62 -12.32
C VAL A 193 7.49 6.93 -13.09
N GLU A 194 6.35 6.51 -12.57
CA GLU A 194 5.01 6.84 -13.00
C GLU A 194 4.20 7.17 -11.75
N ARG A 195 3.46 8.26 -11.77
CA ARG A 195 2.65 8.68 -10.64
C ARG A 195 1.58 9.69 -11.06
N PRO A 196 0.47 9.80 -10.33
CA PRO A 196 -0.44 10.93 -10.45
C PRO A 196 0.26 12.28 -10.20
N ASP A 197 -0.23 13.34 -10.82
CA ASP A 197 0.39 14.68 -10.77
C ASP A 197 0.62 15.19 -9.33
N PHE A 198 -0.28 14.82 -8.40
CA PHE A 198 -0.19 15.27 -7.00
C PHE A 198 0.51 14.27 -6.07
N ALA A 199 1.00 13.15 -6.58
CA ALA A 199 1.70 12.17 -5.77
C ALA A 199 3.20 12.54 -5.59
N ALA A 200 3.80 12.06 -4.50
CA ALA A 200 5.20 12.32 -4.21
C ALA A 200 6.15 11.70 -5.26
N ASP A 201 7.24 12.39 -5.57
CA ASP A 201 8.28 11.89 -6.49
C ASP A 201 9.03 10.70 -5.94
N TRP A 202 9.24 10.67 -4.63
CA TRP A 202 10.02 9.64 -3.95
C TRP A 202 9.43 9.29 -2.59
N SER A 203 9.82 8.14 -2.09
CA SER A 203 9.45 7.68 -0.75
C SER A 203 10.60 6.95 -0.07
N VAL A 204 10.61 6.99 1.25
CA VAL A 204 11.48 6.16 2.10
C VAL A 204 10.60 5.29 2.97
N GLN A 205 10.92 4.01 3.00
CA GLN A 205 10.20 3.02 3.79
C GLN A 205 11.11 2.41 4.83
N VAL A 206 10.69 2.46 6.08
CA VAL A 206 11.27 1.70 7.18
C VAL A 206 10.32 0.56 7.53
N SER A 207 10.81 -0.67 7.48
CA SER A 207 10.00 -1.85 7.83
C SER A 207 10.61 -2.57 9.03
N LEU A 208 9.76 -2.88 10.00
CA LEU A 208 10.11 -3.68 11.18
C LEU A 208 9.14 -4.86 11.27
N ASN A 209 9.65 -6.07 11.06
CA ASN A 209 8.83 -7.28 11.08
C ASN A 209 9.25 -8.20 12.23
N PHE A 210 8.30 -8.58 13.04
CA PHE A 210 8.47 -9.57 14.12
C PHE A 210 7.76 -10.86 13.75
N VAL A 211 8.41 -11.99 13.99
CA VAL A 211 7.79 -13.30 13.82
C VAL A 211 7.52 -13.89 15.20
N PHE A 212 6.27 -14.26 15.45
CA PHE A 212 5.84 -14.93 16.68
C PHE A 212 5.68 -16.43 16.39
N PRO A 213 6.69 -17.27 16.67
CA PRO A 213 6.68 -18.68 16.27
C PRO A 213 5.71 -19.55 17.07
N LYS A 214 5.14 -19.04 18.17
CA LYS A 214 4.14 -19.72 19.00
C LYS A 214 3.11 -18.71 19.50
N LEU A 215 1.93 -18.81 18.97
CA LEU A 215 0.69 -18.46 19.65
C LEU A 215 0.01 -19.77 20.08
#